data_b5ecbb435aea87ce7c247616742690c0
#
_entry.id   b5ecbb435aea87ce7c247616742690c0
#
_cell.length_a   1.000
_cell.length_b   1.000
_cell.length_c   1.000
_cell.angle_alpha   90.00
_cell.angle_beta   90.00
_cell.angle_gamma   90.00
#
_symmetry.space_group_name_H-M   'P 1'
#
loop_
_entity.id
_entity.type
_entity.pdbx_description
1 polymer ?
#
loop_
_entity_poly.entity_id
_entity_poly.type
_entity_poly.pdbx_seq_one_letter_code
_entity_poly.pdbx_strand_id
1 'polypeptide(L)'
;FSQNINVESINRFETGELLEYRLHYGIFNTSYASLKLSNVILDNKPVYHAAGYGKTTGLARLFFKVEDYYDSYFDTSSINPIFFKRNIDEGGYTKNLEIVFDQEKQMAYINNIKEKKKTEVKTAPNSQDLISSLYYLRKFFKKEDIKENEYFNINMFYDSKNRFFELQYLGTEVIRTRFGKIECLKFKPTTKRSRIFRGEGSITIWLSNDQNRIPVRI
;
A
#
# COMPACT_ATOMS: atom_id res chain seq x y z
N PHE A 1 -2.46 36.80 -22.58
CA PHE A 1 -2.85 36.52 -21.19
C PHE A 1 -2.80 34.99 -21.01
N SER A 2 -1.69 34.50 -20.51
CA SER A 2 -1.50 33.09 -20.15
C SER A 2 -2.07 32.92 -18.75
N GLN A 3 -3.21 32.27 -18.61
CA GLN A 3 -3.70 31.86 -17.31
C GLN A 3 -2.79 30.69 -16.82
N ASN A 4 -1.96 30.96 -15.83
CA ASN A 4 -1.36 29.92 -15.03
C ASN A 4 -2.49 29.18 -14.31
N ILE A 5 -2.91 28.04 -14.85
CA ILE A 5 -3.75 27.10 -14.12
C ILE A 5 -2.85 26.54 -13.01
N ASN A 6 -3.01 27.08 -11.81
CA ASN A 6 -2.52 26.44 -10.60
C ASN A 6 -3.20 25.08 -10.54
N VAL A 7 -2.47 24.03 -10.88
CA VAL A 7 -2.89 22.65 -10.59
C VAL A 7 -2.75 22.52 -9.07
N GLU A 8 -3.78 22.93 -8.34
CA GLU A 8 -3.91 22.58 -6.94
C GLU A 8 -3.70 21.07 -6.84
N SER A 9 -2.69 20.67 -6.13
CA SER A 9 -2.42 19.26 -5.85
C SER A 9 -3.62 18.73 -5.06
N ILE A 10 -4.53 18.03 -5.75
CA ILE A 10 -5.70 17.42 -5.11
C ILE A 10 -5.19 16.54 -4.00
N ASN A 11 -5.44 16.94 -2.76
CA ASN A 11 -5.10 16.13 -1.60
C ASN A 11 -6.13 14.99 -1.50
N ARG A 12 -5.73 13.77 -1.81
CA ARG A 12 -6.63 12.59 -1.89
C ARG A 12 -6.83 11.89 -0.56
N PHE A 13 -6.06 12.28 0.44
CA PHE A 13 -6.12 11.73 1.80
C PHE A 13 -5.57 12.76 2.78
N GLU A 14 -6.06 12.71 4.01
CA GLU A 14 -5.73 13.67 5.05
C GLU A 14 -5.30 12.95 6.32
N THR A 15 -4.57 13.67 7.18
CA THR A 15 -4.24 13.19 8.51
C THR A 15 -5.52 12.88 9.30
N GLY A 16 -5.51 11.78 10.05
CA GLY A 16 -6.68 11.27 10.76
C GLY A 16 -7.49 10.25 9.96
N GLU A 17 -7.18 10.02 8.67
CA GLU A 17 -7.81 8.94 7.91
C GLU A 17 -7.58 7.60 8.62
N LEU A 18 -8.67 6.86 8.86
CA LEU A 18 -8.66 5.51 9.38
C LEU A 18 -9.47 4.61 8.44
N LEU A 19 -8.79 3.68 7.83
CA LEU A 19 -9.39 2.65 6.98
C LEU A 19 -9.44 1.33 7.74
N GLU A 20 -10.62 0.72 7.82
CA GLU A 20 -10.82 -0.54 8.52
C GLU A 20 -11.44 -1.57 7.58
N TYR A 21 -10.85 -2.76 7.54
CA TYR A 21 -11.26 -3.85 6.65
C TYR A 21 -11.58 -5.10 7.45
N ARG A 22 -12.58 -5.82 6.97
CA ARG A 22 -12.87 -7.19 7.41
C ARG A 22 -12.65 -8.13 6.25
N LEU A 23 -11.83 -9.14 6.46
CA LEU A 23 -11.59 -10.18 5.49
C LEU A 23 -12.53 -11.35 5.79
N HIS A 24 -13.18 -11.84 4.73
CA HIS A 24 -14.14 -12.92 4.81
C HIS A 24 -13.61 -14.15 4.05
N TYR A 25 -13.85 -15.32 4.61
CA TYR A 25 -13.74 -16.57 3.90
C TYR A 25 -15.12 -17.24 3.91
N GLY A 26 -15.80 -17.22 2.78
CA GLY A 26 -17.22 -17.59 2.72
C GLY A 26 -18.08 -16.67 3.59
N ILE A 27 -18.84 -17.25 4.52
CA ILE A 27 -19.70 -16.51 5.47
C ILE A 27 -18.97 -16.08 6.77
N PHE A 28 -17.73 -16.52 6.97
CA PHE A 28 -16.99 -16.28 8.21
C PHE A 28 -16.08 -15.05 8.10
N ASN A 29 -16.14 -14.19 9.11
CA ASN A 29 -15.14 -13.14 9.33
C ASN A 29 -13.87 -13.80 9.86
N THR A 30 -12.80 -13.80 9.06
CA THR A 30 -11.55 -14.48 9.42
C THR A 30 -10.48 -13.54 9.91
N SER A 31 -10.51 -12.29 9.46
CA SER A 31 -9.43 -11.35 9.77
C SER A 31 -9.93 -9.91 9.80
N TYR A 32 -9.14 -9.07 10.45
CA TYR A 32 -9.31 -7.62 10.52
C TYR A 32 -8.01 -6.96 10.09
N ALA A 33 -8.13 -5.88 9.36
CA ALA A 33 -6.99 -5.02 9.04
C ALA A 33 -7.38 -3.55 9.20
N SER A 34 -6.44 -2.72 9.60
CA SER A 34 -6.60 -1.26 9.66
C SER A 34 -5.37 -0.54 9.12
N LEU A 35 -5.60 0.66 8.60
CA LEU A 35 -4.56 1.56 8.14
C LEU A 35 -4.90 2.97 8.61
N LYS A 36 -4.05 3.55 9.46
CA LYS A 36 -4.22 4.88 10.03
C LYS A 36 -3.15 5.81 9.48
N LEU A 37 -3.57 6.96 8.96
CA LEU A 37 -2.68 8.00 8.46
C LEU A 37 -2.58 9.15 9.46
N SER A 38 -1.36 9.62 9.74
CA SER A 38 -1.07 10.79 10.56
C SER A 38 0.07 11.61 9.96
N ASN A 39 0.14 12.89 10.33
CA ASN A 39 1.31 13.71 10.06
C ASN A 39 2.24 13.66 11.27
N VAL A 40 3.52 13.50 11.03
CA VAL A 40 4.55 13.54 12.06
C VAL A 40 5.75 14.38 11.56
N ILE A 41 6.60 14.82 12.48
CA ILE A 41 7.85 15.48 12.14
C ILE A 41 8.97 14.44 12.24
N LEU A 42 9.66 14.21 11.15
CA LEU A 42 10.85 13.37 11.07
C LEU A 42 12.01 14.22 10.55
N ASP A 43 13.10 14.30 11.31
CA ASP A 43 14.29 15.13 10.97
C ASP A 43 13.91 16.57 10.56
N ASN A 44 13.04 17.21 11.35
CA ASN A 44 12.51 18.57 11.14
C ASN A 44 11.69 18.76 9.86
N LYS A 45 11.24 17.69 9.22
CA LYS A 45 10.37 17.75 8.03
C LYS A 45 9.02 17.08 8.32
N PRO A 46 7.90 17.68 7.84
CA PRO A 46 6.60 17.03 7.93
C PRO A 46 6.56 15.85 6.95
N VAL A 47 6.16 14.70 7.46
CA VAL A 47 5.99 13.46 6.68
C VAL A 47 4.66 12.79 7.05
N TYR A 48 4.11 12.01 6.16
CA TYR A 48 3.04 11.09 6.50
C TYR A 48 3.60 9.86 7.22
N HIS A 49 2.90 9.43 8.26
CA HIS A 49 3.07 8.15 8.91
C HIS A 49 1.80 7.33 8.72
N ALA A 50 1.89 6.24 8.00
CA ALA A 50 0.81 5.27 7.82
C ALA A 50 1.10 4.01 8.63
N ALA A 51 0.28 3.79 9.68
CA ALA A 51 0.37 2.62 10.56
C ALA A 51 -0.65 1.56 10.12
N GLY A 52 -0.16 0.42 9.66
CA GLY A 52 -0.94 -0.74 9.27
C GLY A 52 -0.96 -1.81 10.37
N TYR A 53 -2.12 -2.38 10.61
CA TYR A 53 -2.30 -3.49 11.53
C TYR A 53 -3.19 -4.56 10.90
N GLY A 54 -2.80 -5.83 11.04
CA GLY A 54 -3.55 -6.98 10.56
C GLY A 54 -3.59 -8.11 11.58
N LYS A 55 -4.75 -8.73 11.75
CA LYS A 55 -4.88 -9.91 12.61
C LYS A 55 -5.95 -10.88 12.15
N THR A 56 -5.76 -12.16 12.43
CA THR A 56 -6.83 -13.16 12.39
C THR A 56 -7.75 -13.00 13.60
N THR A 57 -9.03 -13.28 13.42
CA THR A 57 -10.08 -13.14 14.45
C THR A 57 -10.92 -14.42 14.56
N GLY A 58 -11.67 -14.52 15.66
CA GLY A 58 -12.60 -15.63 15.89
C GLY A 58 -11.93 -17.01 15.82
N LEU A 59 -12.63 -17.98 15.28
CA LEU A 59 -12.15 -19.36 15.16
C LEU A 59 -10.91 -19.47 14.26
N ALA A 60 -10.76 -18.62 13.24
CA ALA A 60 -9.59 -18.64 12.36
C ALA A 60 -8.29 -18.45 13.12
N ARG A 61 -8.29 -17.64 14.21
CA ARG A 61 -7.11 -17.41 15.07
C ARG A 61 -6.64 -18.67 15.79
N LEU A 62 -7.53 -19.63 16.06
CA LEU A 62 -7.18 -20.89 16.72
C LEU A 62 -6.39 -21.82 15.80
N PHE A 63 -6.65 -21.74 14.48
CA PHE A 63 -5.98 -22.57 13.49
C PHE A 63 -4.73 -21.92 12.93
N PHE A 64 -4.79 -20.59 12.71
CA PHE A 64 -3.67 -19.84 12.15
C PHE A 64 -3.66 -18.41 12.71
N LYS A 65 -2.79 -18.17 13.69
CA LYS A 65 -2.61 -16.84 14.28
C LYS A 65 -1.84 -15.96 13.31
N VAL A 66 -2.43 -14.81 12.95
CA VAL A 66 -1.72 -13.70 12.29
C VAL A 66 -1.79 -12.48 13.19
N GLU A 67 -0.68 -11.78 13.34
CA GLU A 67 -0.60 -10.51 14.05
C GLU A 67 0.55 -9.67 13.47
N ASP A 68 0.18 -8.76 12.57
CA ASP A 68 1.12 -8.03 11.73
C ASP A 68 1.02 -6.53 11.95
N TYR A 69 2.18 -5.88 12.07
CA TYR A 69 2.34 -4.45 12.21
C TYR A 69 3.25 -3.91 11.12
N TYR A 70 2.82 -2.82 10.51
CA TYR A 70 3.53 -2.11 9.47
C TYR A 70 3.54 -0.62 9.78
N ASP A 71 4.70 0.02 9.65
CA ASP A 71 4.83 1.47 9.73
C ASP A 71 5.54 1.95 8.46
N SER A 72 4.95 2.90 7.75
CA SER A 72 5.55 3.56 6.59
C SER A 72 5.57 5.05 6.82
N TYR A 73 6.75 5.66 6.71
CA TYR A 73 6.96 7.09 6.77
C TYR A 73 7.37 7.56 5.39
N PHE A 74 6.61 8.48 4.81
CA PHE A 74 6.83 8.91 3.44
C PHE A 74 6.59 10.41 3.26
N ASP A 75 7.26 10.98 2.28
CA ASP A 75 7.17 12.39 1.92
C ASP A 75 5.76 12.78 1.51
N THR A 76 5.29 13.95 1.93
CA THR A 76 3.91 14.40 1.71
C THR A 76 3.62 14.76 0.25
N SER A 77 4.65 15.07 -0.53
CA SER A 77 4.52 15.50 -1.93
C SER A 77 4.73 14.35 -2.91
N SER A 78 5.85 13.65 -2.79
CA SER A 78 6.25 12.58 -3.70
C SER A 78 5.70 11.21 -3.32
N ILE A 79 5.25 11.04 -2.06
CA ILE A 79 4.88 9.75 -1.45
C ILE A 79 6.06 8.77 -1.38
N ASN A 80 7.26 9.23 -1.65
CA ASN A 80 8.44 8.39 -1.56
C ASN A 80 8.71 7.99 -0.12
N PRO A 81 8.85 6.69 0.20
CA PRO A 81 9.14 6.24 1.54
C PRO A 81 10.53 6.70 1.99
N ILE A 82 10.61 7.04 3.27
CA ILE A 82 11.82 7.43 3.99
C ILE A 82 12.22 6.30 4.95
N PHE A 83 11.22 5.78 5.69
CA PHE A 83 11.42 4.69 6.63
C PHE A 83 10.24 3.73 6.59
N PHE A 84 10.52 2.44 6.61
CA PHE A 84 9.53 1.38 6.67
C PHE A 84 9.90 0.36 7.74
N LYS A 85 8.90 -0.04 8.54
CA LYS A 85 9.04 -1.10 9.52
C LYS A 85 7.99 -2.18 9.29
N ARG A 86 8.41 -3.43 9.41
CA ARG A 86 7.55 -4.59 9.32
C ARG A 86 7.84 -5.53 10.49
N ASN A 87 6.83 -5.76 11.32
CA ASN A 87 6.89 -6.72 12.42
C ASN A 87 5.69 -7.66 12.29
N ILE A 88 5.93 -8.91 11.93
CA ILE A 88 4.88 -9.90 11.61
C ILE A 88 5.04 -11.18 12.41
N ASP A 89 3.89 -11.80 12.72
CA ASP A 89 3.76 -13.14 13.30
C ASP A 89 2.63 -13.88 12.57
N GLU A 90 3.01 -14.73 11.61
CA GLU A 90 2.11 -15.50 10.75
C GLU A 90 2.27 -17.00 11.02
N GLY A 91 1.46 -17.52 11.94
CA GLY A 91 1.50 -18.96 12.29
C GLY A 91 2.85 -19.43 12.83
N GLY A 92 3.56 -18.56 13.57
CA GLY A 92 4.92 -18.82 14.10
C GLY A 92 6.04 -18.39 13.15
N TYR A 93 5.77 -18.07 11.89
CA TYR A 93 6.73 -17.37 11.05
C TYR A 93 6.79 -15.89 11.47
N THR A 94 7.93 -15.46 11.98
CA THR A 94 8.12 -14.10 12.45
C THR A 94 9.20 -13.38 11.66
N LYS A 95 8.97 -12.10 11.37
CA LYS A 95 9.94 -11.22 10.69
C LYS A 95 9.91 -9.84 11.32
N ASN A 96 11.06 -9.27 11.60
CA ASN A 96 11.18 -7.91 12.10
C ASN A 96 12.24 -7.18 11.28
N LEU A 97 11.79 -6.28 10.41
CA LEU A 97 12.61 -5.51 9.49
C LEU A 97 12.39 -4.02 9.67
N GLU A 98 13.48 -3.28 9.60
CA GLU A 98 13.50 -1.84 9.42
C GLU A 98 14.25 -1.50 8.14
N ILE A 99 13.73 -0.58 7.35
CA ILE A 99 14.31 -0.17 6.08
C ILE A 99 14.33 1.35 6.03
N VAL A 100 15.53 1.93 5.88
CA VAL A 100 15.72 3.35 5.58
C VAL A 100 15.92 3.47 4.07
N PHE A 101 15.16 4.35 3.43
CA PHE A 101 15.28 4.63 2.00
C PHE A 101 16.03 5.94 1.79
N ASP A 102 17.08 5.89 0.99
CA ASP A 102 17.76 7.05 0.42
C ASP A 102 17.35 7.14 -1.06
N GLN A 103 16.36 7.95 -1.33
CA GLN A 103 15.80 8.08 -2.68
C GLN A 103 16.76 8.77 -3.65
N GLU A 104 17.61 9.67 -3.15
CA GLU A 104 18.60 10.38 -3.97
C GLU A 104 19.72 9.42 -4.43
N LYS A 105 20.23 8.61 -3.52
CA LYS A 105 21.23 7.58 -3.82
C LYS A 105 20.63 6.31 -4.43
N GLN A 106 19.31 6.19 -4.44
CA GLN A 106 18.59 4.97 -4.83
C GLN A 106 19.08 3.75 -4.05
N MET A 107 19.10 3.88 -2.72
CA MET A 107 19.55 2.84 -1.80
C MET A 107 18.51 2.54 -0.72
N ALA A 108 18.40 1.28 -0.34
CA ALA A 108 17.67 0.83 0.84
C ALA A 108 18.66 0.19 1.82
N TYR A 109 18.67 0.73 3.05
CA TYR A 109 19.45 0.20 4.16
C TYR A 109 18.53 -0.64 5.05
N ILE A 110 18.77 -1.93 5.08
CA ILE A 110 17.89 -2.92 5.70
C ILE A 110 18.54 -3.40 6.99
N ASN A 111 17.80 -3.29 8.10
CA ASN A 111 18.13 -3.86 9.38
C ASN A 111 17.16 -5.02 9.69
N ASN A 112 17.59 -6.26 9.51
CA ASN A 112 16.84 -7.42 9.99
C ASN A 112 17.16 -7.64 11.47
N ILE A 113 16.25 -7.17 12.32
CA ILE A 113 16.44 -7.18 13.78
C ILE A 113 16.50 -8.61 14.31
N LYS A 114 15.62 -9.50 13.79
CA LYS A 114 15.56 -10.91 14.23
C LYS A 114 16.85 -11.66 13.89
N GLU A 115 17.37 -11.47 12.69
CA GLU A 115 18.59 -12.14 12.23
C GLU A 115 19.87 -11.39 12.62
N LYS A 116 19.74 -10.20 13.23
CA LYS A 116 20.86 -9.29 13.56
C LYS A 116 21.75 -9.00 12.34
N LYS A 117 21.12 -8.86 11.19
CA LYS A 117 21.80 -8.68 9.89
C LYS A 117 21.46 -7.33 9.28
N LYS A 118 22.48 -6.59 8.86
CA LYS A 118 22.34 -5.36 8.09
C LYS A 118 22.77 -5.60 6.65
N THR A 119 22.02 -5.07 5.69
CA THR A 119 22.32 -5.17 4.26
C THR A 119 21.93 -3.88 3.56
N GLU A 120 22.59 -3.60 2.45
CA GLU A 120 22.31 -2.47 1.59
C GLU A 120 21.93 -2.99 0.20
N VAL A 121 20.91 -2.41 -0.40
CA VAL A 121 20.42 -2.84 -1.71
C VAL A 121 20.09 -1.61 -2.55
N LYS A 122 20.58 -1.61 -3.79
CA LYS A 122 20.24 -0.55 -4.75
C LYS A 122 18.76 -0.64 -5.12
N THR A 123 18.03 0.49 -5.03
CA THR A 123 16.60 0.57 -5.37
C THR A 123 16.38 1.10 -6.78
N ALA A 124 15.20 0.83 -7.33
CA ALA A 124 14.73 1.54 -8.51
C ALA A 124 14.32 2.98 -8.15
N PRO A 125 14.28 3.91 -9.11
CA PRO A 125 13.78 5.27 -8.88
C PRO A 125 12.34 5.27 -8.33
N ASN A 126 12.04 6.17 -7.39
CA ASN A 126 10.72 6.29 -6.75
C ASN A 126 10.17 4.97 -6.18
N SER A 127 11.07 4.14 -5.66
CA SER A 127 10.72 2.82 -5.15
C SER A 127 9.85 2.93 -3.91
N GLN A 128 8.70 2.28 -3.92
CA GLN A 128 7.70 2.32 -2.87
C GLN A 128 7.81 1.09 -1.95
N ASP A 129 7.50 1.25 -0.68
CA ASP A 129 7.21 0.11 0.20
C ASP A 129 5.77 -0.39 0.03
N LEU A 130 5.40 -1.43 0.78
CA LEU A 130 4.08 -2.04 0.68
C LEU A 130 2.93 -1.06 0.97
N ILE A 131 3.10 -0.18 1.97
CA ILE A 131 2.07 0.76 2.41
C ILE A 131 2.08 2.02 1.54
N SER A 132 3.25 2.62 1.33
CA SER A 132 3.38 3.82 0.51
C SER A 132 2.90 3.58 -0.93
N SER A 133 3.02 2.36 -1.47
CA SER A 133 2.53 2.02 -2.81
C SER A 133 1.03 2.23 -2.99
N LEU A 134 0.23 2.00 -1.94
CA LEU A 134 -1.22 2.27 -1.96
C LEU A 134 -1.50 3.77 -2.05
N TYR A 135 -0.81 4.57 -1.24
CA TYR A 135 -0.94 6.04 -1.26
C TYR A 135 -0.40 6.63 -2.56
N TYR A 136 0.66 6.04 -3.12
CA TYR A 136 1.19 6.40 -4.44
C TYR A 136 0.15 6.17 -5.55
N LEU A 137 -0.49 5.00 -5.57
CA LEU A 137 -1.58 4.70 -6.51
C LEU A 137 -2.73 5.70 -6.35
N ARG A 138 -3.18 5.97 -5.13
CA ARG A 138 -4.26 6.91 -4.84
C ARG A 138 -3.95 8.32 -5.33
N LYS A 139 -2.72 8.79 -5.15
CA LYS A 139 -2.29 10.15 -5.49
C LYS A 139 -2.02 10.32 -6.98
N PHE A 140 -1.28 9.42 -7.59
CA PHE A 140 -0.73 9.63 -8.92
C PHE A 140 -1.50 8.96 -10.06
N PHE A 141 -2.39 8.00 -9.76
CA PHE A 141 -3.26 7.49 -10.81
C PHE A 141 -4.23 8.58 -11.28
N LYS A 142 -4.24 8.84 -12.58
CA LYS A 142 -5.18 9.74 -13.24
C LYS A 142 -5.95 8.95 -14.28
N LYS A 143 -7.28 8.88 -14.12
CA LYS A 143 -8.17 8.14 -15.02
C LYS A 143 -8.11 8.70 -16.46
N GLU A 144 -7.83 9.99 -16.57
CA GLU A 144 -7.76 10.72 -17.84
C GLU A 144 -6.50 10.34 -18.65
N ASP A 145 -5.44 9.89 -17.98
CA ASP A 145 -4.14 9.56 -18.58
C ASP A 145 -4.01 8.08 -18.98
N ILE A 146 -5.02 7.24 -18.64
CA ILE A 146 -4.92 5.80 -18.84
C ILE A 146 -6.24 5.24 -19.37
N LYS A 147 -6.16 4.42 -20.42
CA LYS A 147 -7.31 3.72 -20.99
C LYS A 147 -7.54 2.39 -20.30
N GLU A 148 -8.76 1.89 -20.43
CA GLU A 148 -9.09 0.53 -19.97
C GLU A 148 -8.16 -0.50 -20.63
N ASN A 149 -7.70 -1.44 -19.82
CA ASN A 149 -6.68 -2.46 -20.13
C ASN A 149 -5.22 -1.97 -20.23
N GLU A 150 -4.94 -0.69 -20.04
CA GLU A 150 -3.57 -0.20 -19.88
C GLU A 150 -3.06 -0.41 -18.44
N TYR A 151 -1.78 -0.16 -18.23
CA TYR A 151 -1.09 -0.49 -16.98
C TYR A 151 -0.59 0.76 -16.26
N PHE A 152 -0.91 0.87 -14.97
CA PHE A 152 -0.25 1.78 -14.05
C PHE A 152 0.90 1.05 -13.35
N ASN A 153 2.10 1.60 -13.44
CA ASN A 153 3.33 0.94 -13.01
C ASN A 153 3.87 1.54 -11.72
N ILE A 154 4.29 0.67 -10.80
CA ILE A 154 4.88 1.07 -9.52
C ILE A 154 6.18 0.28 -9.31
N ASN A 155 7.29 0.97 -9.11
CA ASN A 155 8.49 0.35 -8.57
C ASN A 155 8.27 0.10 -7.08
N MET A 156 8.39 -1.14 -6.66
CA MET A 156 8.25 -1.52 -5.25
C MET A 156 9.55 -2.14 -4.73
N PHE A 157 9.83 -1.89 -3.46
CA PHE A 157 10.88 -2.58 -2.73
C PHE A 157 10.22 -3.46 -1.65
N TYR A 158 10.22 -4.77 -1.88
CA TYR A 158 9.59 -5.73 -0.98
C TYR A 158 10.45 -6.97 -0.82
N ASP A 159 10.52 -7.51 0.42
CA ASP A 159 11.40 -8.61 0.79
C ASP A 159 12.86 -8.41 0.34
N SER A 160 13.37 -7.20 0.58
CA SER A 160 14.74 -6.78 0.24
C SER A 160 15.08 -6.90 -1.25
N LYS A 161 14.09 -6.75 -2.11
CA LYS A 161 14.24 -6.85 -3.56
C LYS A 161 13.40 -5.81 -4.29
N ASN A 162 13.95 -5.30 -5.38
CA ASN A 162 13.17 -4.51 -6.33
C ASN A 162 12.13 -5.39 -7.02
N ARG A 163 10.91 -4.87 -7.12
CA ARG A 163 9.77 -5.49 -7.79
C ARG A 163 9.14 -4.46 -8.71
N PHE A 164 8.95 -4.81 -9.95
CA PHE A 164 8.14 -4.02 -10.86
C PHE A 164 6.70 -4.52 -10.78
N PHE A 165 5.82 -3.62 -10.37
CA PHE A 165 4.42 -3.94 -10.10
C PHE A 165 3.54 -3.27 -11.15
N GLU A 166 2.88 -4.06 -11.97
CA GLU A 166 1.96 -3.59 -13.00
C GLU A 166 0.52 -3.76 -12.51
N LEU A 167 -0.24 -2.68 -12.50
CA LEU A 167 -1.66 -2.67 -12.17
C LEU A 167 -2.45 -2.41 -13.44
N GLN A 168 -3.09 -3.45 -14.00
CA GLN A 168 -3.99 -3.28 -15.15
C GLN A 168 -5.24 -2.55 -14.70
N TYR A 169 -5.55 -1.43 -15.34
CA TYR A 169 -6.81 -0.72 -15.12
C TYR A 169 -7.92 -1.40 -15.93
N LEU A 170 -8.97 -1.87 -15.26
CA LEU A 170 -10.08 -2.63 -15.86
C LEU A 170 -11.37 -1.78 -15.98
N GLY A 171 -11.24 -0.45 -15.99
CA GLY A 171 -12.39 0.43 -16.07
C GLY A 171 -13.07 0.66 -14.72
N THR A 172 -14.37 0.96 -14.74
CA THR A 172 -15.18 1.23 -13.56
C THR A 172 -16.18 0.13 -13.29
N GLU A 173 -16.47 -0.12 -12.01
CA GLU A 173 -17.46 -1.09 -11.56
C GLU A 173 -18.22 -0.55 -10.35
N VAL A 174 -19.53 -0.78 -10.28
CA VAL A 174 -20.33 -0.40 -9.11
C VAL A 174 -20.31 -1.52 -8.08
N ILE A 175 -19.71 -1.25 -6.92
CA ILE A 175 -19.60 -2.17 -5.80
C ILE A 175 -20.72 -1.90 -4.78
N ARG A 176 -21.44 -2.96 -4.40
CA ARG A 176 -22.41 -2.87 -3.29
C ARG A 176 -21.67 -3.04 -1.97
N THR A 177 -21.82 -2.06 -1.10
CA THR A 177 -21.25 -2.06 0.26
C THR A 177 -22.36 -1.88 1.30
N ARG A 178 -22.02 -1.95 2.58
CA ARG A 178 -22.94 -1.60 3.68
C ARG A 178 -23.34 -0.12 3.69
N PHE A 179 -22.59 0.72 3.01
CA PHE A 179 -22.87 2.16 2.87
C PHE A 179 -23.63 2.50 1.58
N GLY A 180 -24.07 1.48 0.83
CA GLY A 180 -24.74 1.67 -0.44
C GLY A 180 -23.88 1.21 -1.63
N LYS A 181 -24.26 1.70 -2.81
CA LYS A 181 -23.54 1.44 -4.07
C LYS A 181 -22.46 2.51 -4.24
N ILE A 182 -21.23 2.08 -4.49
CA ILE A 182 -20.07 2.95 -4.74
C ILE A 182 -19.51 2.60 -6.11
N GLU A 183 -19.38 3.59 -6.99
CA GLU A 183 -18.64 3.44 -8.23
C GLU A 183 -17.15 3.40 -7.91
N CYS A 184 -16.45 2.42 -8.45
CA CYS A 184 -15.04 2.19 -8.15
C CYS A 184 -14.22 2.03 -9.44
N LEU A 185 -12.97 2.48 -9.38
CA LEU A 185 -11.92 2.16 -10.32
C LEU A 185 -11.41 0.75 -10.01
N LYS A 186 -11.36 -0.13 -10.99
CA LYS A 186 -10.98 -1.53 -10.83
C LYS A 186 -9.57 -1.78 -11.36
N PHE A 187 -8.74 -2.40 -10.54
CA PHE A 187 -7.36 -2.73 -10.88
C PHE A 187 -7.09 -4.21 -10.63
N LYS A 188 -6.30 -4.80 -11.52
CA LYS A 188 -5.80 -6.16 -11.38
C LYS A 188 -4.27 -6.15 -11.42
N PRO A 189 -3.59 -6.56 -10.33
CA PRO A 189 -2.15 -6.76 -10.37
C PRO A 189 -1.80 -7.87 -11.37
N THR A 190 -0.86 -7.60 -12.26
CA THR A 190 -0.34 -8.60 -13.18
C THR A 190 0.96 -9.17 -12.63
N THR A 191 1.01 -10.48 -12.49
CA THR A 191 2.07 -11.16 -11.74
C THR A 191 3.01 -11.94 -12.65
N LYS A 192 3.41 -11.42 -13.79
CA LYS A 192 4.34 -12.16 -14.67
C LYS A 192 5.61 -12.67 -13.95
N ARG A 193 6.00 -12.12 -12.77
CA ARG A 193 7.20 -12.52 -12.01
C ARG A 193 7.10 -12.42 -10.47
N SER A 194 5.94 -12.22 -9.86
CA SER A 194 5.85 -12.00 -8.41
C SER A 194 5.34 -13.23 -7.66
N ARG A 195 6.13 -13.70 -6.66
CA ARG A 195 5.69 -14.73 -5.71
C ARG A 195 4.67 -14.23 -4.67
N ILE A 196 4.46 -12.91 -4.59
CA ILE A 196 3.60 -12.27 -3.59
C ILE A 196 2.13 -12.68 -3.78
N PHE A 197 1.71 -13.00 -5.01
CA PHE A 197 0.33 -13.31 -5.37
C PHE A 197 0.18 -14.69 -6.05
N ARG A 198 1.03 -15.67 -5.68
CA ARG A 198 0.96 -17.05 -6.18
C ARG A 198 -0.10 -17.88 -5.44
N GLY A 199 -1.31 -17.35 -5.28
CA GLY A 199 -2.47 -18.15 -4.87
C GLY A 199 -3.45 -18.28 -6.04
N GLU A 200 -4.31 -19.28 -6.05
CA GLU A 200 -5.40 -19.48 -7.03
C GLU A 200 -6.52 -18.43 -6.89
N GLY A 201 -6.19 -17.18 -6.72
CA GLY A 201 -7.13 -16.07 -6.69
C GLY A 201 -6.42 -14.83 -7.22
N SER A 202 -6.89 -14.32 -8.34
CA SER A 202 -6.43 -13.04 -8.84
C SER A 202 -6.92 -11.94 -7.88
N ILE A 203 -5.98 -11.32 -7.15
CA ILE A 203 -6.31 -10.12 -6.36
C ILE A 203 -6.86 -9.05 -7.30
N THR A 204 -7.93 -8.41 -6.88
CA THR A 204 -8.51 -7.26 -7.56
C THR A 204 -8.64 -6.14 -6.55
N ILE A 205 -8.30 -4.93 -6.92
CA ILE A 205 -8.35 -3.75 -6.07
C ILE A 205 -9.42 -2.81 -6.62
N TRP A 206 -10.34 -2.37 -5.77
CA TRP A 206 -11.34 -1.37 -6.10
C TRP A 206 -11.11 -0.12 -5.28
N LEU A 207 -10.79 1.00 -5.95
CA LEU A 207 -10.71 2.32 -5.35
C LEU A 207 -11.97 3.10 -5.68
N SER A 208 -12.52 3.87 -4.72
CA SER A 208 -13.67 4.74 -5.01
C SER A 208 -13.36 5.70 -6.18
N ASN A 209 -14.33 5.89 -7.08
CA ASN A 209 -14.19 6.81 -8.21
C ASN A 209 -14.58 8.24 -7.81
N ASP A 210 -13.95 8.73 -6.75
CA ASP A 210 -14.08 10.09 -6.24
C ASP A 210 -12.69 10.72 -6.01
N GLN A 211 -12.67 11.91 -5.42
CA GLN A 211 -11.41 12.59 -5.15
C GLN A 211 -10.54 11.87 -4.12
N ASN A 212 -11.09 11.04 -3.22
CA ASN A 212 -10.35 10.40 -2.12
C ASN A 212 -9.72 9.07 -2.53
N ARG A 213 -10.30 8.37 -3.54
CA ARG A 213 -9.84 7.06 -4.03
C ARG A 213 -9.60 6.06 -2.91
N ILE A 214 -10.60 5.93 -2.03
CA ILE A 214 -10.53 5.02 -0.89
C ILE A 214 -10.54 3.57 -1.41
N PRO A 215 -9.67 2.69 -0.90
CA PRO A 215 -9.77 1.26 -1.18
C PRO A 215 -11.07 0.70 -0.59
N VAL A 216 -12.02 0.35 -1.46
CA VAL A 216 -13.36 -0.14 -1.06
C VAL A 216 -13.35 -1.64 -0.86
N ARG A 217 -12.58 -2.34 -1.70
CA ARG A 217 -12.44 -3.80 -1.68
C ARG A 217 -11.07 -4.23 -2.22
N ILE A 218 -10.55 -5.31 -1.69
CA ILE A 218 -9.39 -6.03 -2.19
C ILE A 218 -9.72 -7.52 -2.22
#